data_0611673d3b0bc41ae93a14044d343303
#
_entry.id   0611673d3b0bc41ae93a14044d343303
#
_cell.length_a   1.000
_cell.length_b   1.000
_cell.length_c   1.000
_cell.angle_alpha   90.00
_cell.angle_beta   90.00
_cell.angle_gamma   90.00
#
_symmetry.space_group_name_H-M   'P 1'
#
loop_
_entity.id
_entity.type
_entity.pdbx_description
1 polymer ?
#
loop_
_entity_poly.entity_id
_entity_poly.type
_entity_poly.pdbx_seq_one_letter_code
_entity_poly.pdbx_strand_id
1 'polypeptide(L)'
;WPALMTAQLQQQGIMIDPKVGAQDGSGYVAVGHVHDRVFADRVPEVVRPDTKVVVLFGSANDMETPADELTTAVGNTLAAAKTAAPAARLLVIGPAWGDTYAPQELLAVRDIVQAGAEAAGATFVDPIAEGWFTDQADLIGVDGTTPTAAGHTYLAGKIAPLIALQLQPPVQELAVAPR
;
A
#
# COMPACT_ATOMS: atom_id res chain seq x y z
N TRP A 1 2.51 1.58 11.99
CA TRP A 1 1.25 2.26 11.64
C TRP A 1 0.01 1.34 11.67
N PRO A 2 0.05 0.02 11.33
CA PRO A 2 -1.18 -0.77 11.22
C PRO A 2 -2.02 -0.81 12.51
N ALA A 3 -1.38 -1.01 13.67
CA ALA A 3 -2.10 -1.03 14.95
C ALA A 3 -2.73 0.32 15.30
N LEU A 4 -2.03 1.44 15.01
CA LEU A 4 -2.55 2.79 15.24
C LEU A 4 -3.74 3.10 14.31
N MET A 5 -3.65 2.71 13.05
CA MET A 5 -4.73 2.82 12.07
C MET A 5 -5.96 2.01 12.52
N THR A 6 -5.75 0.77 13.01
CA THR A 6 -6.84 -0.05 13.55
C THR A 6 -7.54 0.64 14.72
N ALA A 7 -6.79 1.22 15.64
CA ALA A 7 -7.36 1.96 16.78
C ALA A 7 -8.16 3.19 16.32
N GLN A 8 -7.68 3.92 15.32
CA GLN A 8 -8.40 5.07 14.74
C GLN A 8 -9.73 4.64 14.08
N LEU A 9 -9.72 3.57 13.29
CA LEU A 9 -10.94 3.02 12.68
C LEU A 9 -11.95 2.53 13.73
N GLN A 10 -11.46 1.88 14.79
CA GLN A 10 -12.29 1.44 15.90
C GLN A 10 -12.99 2.60 16.62
N GLN A 11 -12.31 3.73 16.81
CA GLN A 11 -12.92 4.95 17.36
C GLN A 11 -14.03 5.51 16.47
N GLN A 12 -13.99 5.21 15.18
CA GLN A 12 -15.03 5.57 14.21
C GLN A 12 -16.15 4.51 14.08
N GLY A 13 -16.10 3.46 14.90
CA GLY A 13 -17.06 2.35 14.85
C GLY A 13 -16.77 1.32 13.75
N ILE A 14 -15.63 1.40 13.09
CA ILE A 14 -15.22 0.47 12.04
C ILE A 14 -14.32 -0.60 12.66
N MET A 15 -14.87 -1.80 12.83
CA MET A 15 -14.13 -2.94 13.40
C MET A 15 -13.44 -3.72 12.30
N ILE A 16 -12.11 -3.86 12.42
CA ILE A 16 -11.27 -4.66 11.51
C ILE A 16 -10.34 -5.57 12.29
N ASP A 17 -9.93 -6.67 11.67
CA ASP A 17 -8.89 -7.59 12.15
C ASP A 17 -7.76 -7.66 11.10
N PRO A 18 -6.78 -6.73 11.16
CA PRO A 18 -5.73 -6.68 10.17
C PRO A 18 -4.74 -7.82 10.34
N LYS A 19 -4.39 -8.46 9.22
CA LYS A 19 -3.25 -9.37 9.13
C LYS A 19 -2.10 -8.63 8.47
N VAL A 20 -0.96 -8.54 9.15
CA VAL A 20 0.19 -7.76 8.69
C VAL A 20 1.24 -8.68 8.11
N GLY A 21 1.51 -8.53 6.81
CA GLY A 21 2.56 -9.24 6.09
C GLY A 21 3.82 -8.40 5.86
N ALA A 22 3.88 -7.17 6.38
CA ALA A 22 5.02 -6.28 6.17
C ALA A 22 6.31 -6.87 6.75
N GLN A 23 7.40 -6.66 6.03
CA GLN A 23 8.74 -7.08 6.42
C GLN A 23 9.74 -5.99 6.00
N ASP A 24 10.68 -5.71 6.89
CA ASP A 24 11.73 -4.74 6.62
C ASP A 24 12.60 -5.16 5.42
N GLY A 25 12.91 -4.20 4.56
CA GLY A 25 13.68 -4.40 3.33
C GLY A 25 12.92 -5.07 2.19
N SER A 26 11.70 -5.58 2.39
CA SER A 26 10.96 -6.25 1.31
C SER A 26 10.31 -5.27 0.35
N GLY A 27 10.15 -5.72 -0.90
CA GLY A 27 9.50 -5.01 -1.99
C GLY A 27 8.75 -5.98 -2.89
N TYR A 28 8.44 -5.55 -4.08
CA TYR A 28 7.89 -6.42 -5.12
C TYR A 28 8.93 -7.42 -5.63
N VAL A 29 10.21 -7.01 -5.71
CA VAL A 29 11.37 -7.81 -6.10
C VAL A 29 12.41 -7.88 -4.97
N ALA A 30 12.63 -6.77 -4.27
CA ALA A 30 13.55 -6.71 -3.15
C ALA A 30 13.14 -7.69 -2.05
N VAL A 31 14.08 -8.56 -1.65
CA VAL A 31 13.85 -9.55 -0.60
C VAL A 31 14.04 -8.93 0.78
N GLY A 32 13.11 -9.23 1.68
CA GLY A 32 13.19 -8.74 3.06
C GLY A 32 14.33 -9.37 3.86
N HIS A 33 14.87 -8.62 4.81
CA HIS A 33 16.08 -8.96 5.56
C HIS A 33 15.95 -10.16 6.52
N VAL A 34 14.72 -10.55 6.90
CA VAL A 34 14.52 -11.58 7.93
C VAL A 34 14.20 -12.95 7.35
N HIS A 35 13.43 -13.02 6.26
CA HIS A 35 12.94 -14.30 5.73
C HIS A 35 13.10 -14.43 4.21
N ASP A 36 13.89 -13.58 3.57
CA ASP A 36 14.12 -13.57 2.12
C ASP A 36 12.80 -13.61 1.32
N ARG A 37 11.82 -12.80 1.73
CA ARG A 37 10.47 -12.78 1.15
C ARG A 37 10.21 -11.47 0.42
N VAL A 38 9.56 -11.59 -0.74
CA VAL A 38 8.98 -10.47 -1.49
C VAL A 38 7.49 -10.32 -1.17
N PHE A 39 6.86 -9.26 -1.64
CA PHE A 39 5.43 -9.02 -1.39
C PHE A 39 4.55 -10.18 -1.85
N ALA A 40 4.82 -10.76 -3.02
CA ALA A 40 4.04 -11.88 -3.54
C ALA A 40 4.02 -13.09 -2.61
N ASP A 41 5.14 -13.39 -1.95
CA ASP A 41 5.26 -14.52 -1.02
C ASP A 41 4.43 -14.32 0.25
N ARG A 42 4.21 -13.05 0.64
CA ARG A 42 3.45 -12.71 1.84
C ARG A 42 1.94 -12.81 1.63
N VAL A 43 1.47 -12.66 0.39
CA VAL A 43 0.04 -12.70 0.07
C VAL A 43 -0.64 -13.96 0.62
N PRO A 44 -0.21 -15.19 0.32
CA PRO A 44 -0.89 -16.40 0.80
C PRO A 44 -0.81 -16.60 2.32
N GLU A 45 0.11 -15.90 2.98
CA GLU A 45 0.26 -16.01 4.45
C GLU A 45 -0.78 -15.16 5.19
N VAL A 46 -1.19 -14.01 4.63
CA VAL A 46 -2.04 -13.03 5.32
C VAL A 46 -3.37 -12.77 4.65
N VAL A 47 -3.51 -13.01 3.35
CA VAL A 47 -4.76 -12.82 2.61
C VAL A 47 -5.61 -14.09 2.67
N ARG A 48 -6.89 -13.95 2.96
CA ARG A 48 -7.88 -15.02 3.06
C ARG A 48 -9.05 -14.75 2.11
N PRO A 49 -9.82 -15.76 1.71
CA PRO A 49 -10.95 -15.59 0.79
C PRO A 49 -12.01 -14.59 1.24
N ASP A 50 -12.13 -14.35 2.54
CA ASP A 50 -13.06 -13.40 3.16
C ASP A 50 -12.45 -12.02 3.44
N THR A 51 -11.17 -11.79 3.08
CA THR A 51 -10.50 -10.49 3.17
C THR A 51 -11.29 -9.45 2.38
N LYS A 52 -11.54 -8.29 2.98
CA LYS A 52 -12.32 -7.20 2.35
C LYS A 52 -11.43 -6.18 1.63
N VAL A 53 -10.25 -5.92 2.20
CA VAL A 53 -9.29 -4.95 1.65
C VAL A 53 -7.90 -5.54 1.75
N VAL A 54 -7.15 -5.52 0.66
CA VAL A 54 -5.72 -5.80 0.64
C VAL A 54 -4.99 -4.49 0.42
N VAL A 55 -4.06 -4.16 1.31
CA VAL A 55 -3.21 -2.97 1.19
C VAL A 55 -1.81 -3.43 0.82
N LEU A 56 -1.29 -2.93 -0.31
CA LEU A 56 0.11 -3.04 -0.69
C LEU A 56 0.71 -1.63 -0.56
N PHE A 57 1.80 -1.50 0.21
CA PHE A 57 2.46 -0.21 0.45
C PHE A 57 3.96 -0.32 0.23
N GLY A 58 4.47 0.42 -0.74
CA GLY A 58 5.89 0.47 -1.09
C GLY A 58 6.11 0.36 -2.61
N SER A 59 7.32 0.14 -3.09
CA SER A 59 8.51 -0.09 -2.27
C SER A 59 9.68 0.75 -2.78
N ALA A 60 10.30 1.52 -1.90
CA ALA A 60 11.55 2.21 -2.21
C ALA A 60 12.74 1.22 -2.33
N ASN A 61 12.58 0.00 -1.79
CA ASN A 61 13.62 -1.05 -1.86
C ASN A 61 13.82 -1.60 -3.29
N ASP A 62 12.89 -1.32 -4.20
CA ASP A 62 12.93 -1.79 -5.59
C ASP A 62 13.62 -0.78 -6.56
N MET A 63 14.24 0.30 -6.06
CA MET A 63 14.83 1.36 -6.90
C MET A 63 15.91 0.87 -7.87
N GLU A 64 16.67 -0.17 -7.50
CA GLU A 64 17.73 -0.74 -8.34
C GLU A 64 17.23 -1.89 -9.22
N THR A 65 15.94 -2.21 -9.17
CA THR A 65 15.36 -3.32 -9.94
C THR A 65 15.14 -2.92 -11.40
N PRO A 66 15.49 -3.78 -12.38
CA PRO A 66 15.14 -3.56 -13.78
C PRO A 66 13.63 -3.39 -13.98
N ALA A 67 13.24 -2.46 -14.85
CA ALA A 67 11.84 -2.05 -15.02
C ALA A 67 10.91 -3.19 -15.48
N ASP A 68 11.39 -4.09 -16.32
CA ASP A 68 10.64 -5.25 -16.80
C ASP A 68 10.42 -6.30 -15.71
N GLU A 69 11.43 -6.53 -14.89
CA GLU A 69 11.35 -7.41 -13.73
C GLU A 69 10.37 -6.86 -12.69
N LEU A 70 10.48 -5.57 -12.36
CA LEU A 70 9.56 -4.90 -11.43
C LEU A 70 8.11 -4.92 -11.95
N THR A 71 7.91 -4.63 -13.24
CA THR A 71 6.58 -4.68 -13.87
C THR A 71 5.95 -6.07 -13.72
N THR A 72 6.72 -7.11 -13.97
CA THR A 72 6.28 -8.51 -13.83
C THR A 72 5.93 -8.83 -12.38
N ALA A 73 6.78 -8.44 -11.43
CA ALA A 73 6.59 -8.71 -10.00
C ALA A 73 5.37 -7.97 -9.42
N VAL A 74 5.15 -6.71 -9.82
CA VAL A 74 3.95 -5.94 -9.45
C VAL A 74 2.69 -6.66 -9.95
N GLY A 75 2.65 -7.03 -11.24
CA GLY A 75 1.53 -7.76 -11.83
C GLY A 75 1.24 -9.09 -11.12
N ASN A 76 2.28 -9.87 -10.84
CA ASN A 76 2.16 -11.15 -10.14
C ASN A 76 1.63 -10.97 -8.70
N THR A 77 2.10 -9.97 -7.98
CA THR A 77 1.66 -9.69 -6.61
C THR A 77 0.17 -9.32 -6.57
N LEU A 78 -0.27 -8.45 -7.49
CA LEU A 78 -1.67 -8.04 -7.58
C LEU A 78 -2.58 -9.20 -8.02
N ALA A 79 -2.12 -10.02 -8.96
CA ALA A 79 -2.84 -11.23 -9.39
C ALA A 79 -2.97 -12.25 -8.25
N ALA A 80 -1.90 -12.45 -7.47
CA ALA A 80 -1.94 -13.31 -6.29
C ALA A 80 -2.95 -12.82 -5.25
N ALA A 81 -2.99 -11.51 -4.97
CA ALA A 81 -3.95 -10.91 -4.05
C ALA A 81 -5.40 -11.13 -4.53
N LYS A 82 -5.67 -10.91 -5.82
CA LYS A 82 -6.99 -11.15 -6.41
C LYS A 82 -7.38 -12.63 -6.39
N THR A 83 -6.43 -13.52 -6.63
CA THR A 83 -6.68 -14.97 -6.57
C THR A 83 -7.01 -15.42 -5.16
N ALA A 84 -6.27 -14.93 -4.16
CA ALA A 84 -6.49 -15.28 -2.75
C ALA A 84 -7.80 -14.71 -2.19
N ALA A 85 -8.20 -13.51 -2.62
CA ALA A 85 -9.42 -12.82 -2.20
C ALA A 85 -10.12 -12.12 -3.38
N PRO A 86 -10.88 -12.84 -4.21
CA PRO A 86 -11.46 -12.28 -5.43
C PRO A 86 -12.43 -11.11 -5.21
N ALA A 87 -13.07 -11.06 -4.04
CA ALA A 87 -14.00 -9.99 -3.66
C ALA A 87 -13.34 -8.82 -2.92
N ALA A 88 -12.03 -8.91 -2.60
CA ALA A 88 -11.31 -7.86 -1.92
C ALA A 88 -11.10 -6.63 -2.82
N ARG A 89 -11.21 -5.46 -2.23
CA ARG A 89 -10.72 -4.24 -2.87
C ARG A 89 -9.21 -4.13 -2.66
N LEU A 90 -8.50 -3.76 -3.71
CA LEU A 90 -7.06 -3.57 -3.65
C LEU A 90 -6.77 -2.07 -3.49
N LEU A 91 -6.04 -1.73 -2.44
CA LEU A 91 -5.48 -0.40 -2.19
C LEU A 91 -3.96 -0.50 -2.35
N VAL A 92 -3.44 0.12 -3.37
CA VAL A 92 -2.00 0.19 -3.64
C VAL A 92 -1.51 1.58 -3.27
N ILE A 93 -0.61 1.65 -2.33
CA ILE A 93 0.04 2.89 -1.91
C ILE A 93 1.47 2.82 -2.46
N GLY A 94 1.82 3.76 -3.31
CA GLY A 94 3.14 3.85 -3.92
C GLY A 94 4.24 4.08 -2.89
N PRO A 95 5.52 4.12 -3.32
CA PRO A 95 6.62 4.39 -2.43
C PRO A 95 6.49 5.78 -1.81
N ALA A 96 6.88 5.91 -0.55
CA ALA A 96 7.01 7.19 0.13
C ALA A 96 8.46 7.64 0.13
N TRP A 97 8.67 8.96 0.24
CA TRP A 97 10.01 9.55 0.28
C TRP A 97 10.08 10.65 1.33
N GLY A 98 11.15 10.65 2.09
CA GLY A 98 11.33 11.57 3.23
C GLY A 98 11.99 12.91 2.89
N ASP A 99 12.37 13.16 1.64
CA ASP A 99 13.02 14.39 1.22
C ASP A 99 12.19 15.15 0.18
N THR A 100 12.53 16.42 -0.05
CA THR A 100 11.83 17.32 -0.99
C THR A 100 11.86 16.80 -2.43
N TYR A 101 12.95 16.14 -2.81
CA TYR A 101 13.14 15.62 -4.18
C TYR A 101 13.33 14.11 -4.16
N ALA A 102 12.35 13.40 -4.68
CA ALA A 102 12.46 11.95 -4.89
C ALA A 102 13.46 11.65 -6.03
N PRO A 103 14.35 10.64 -5.88
CA PRO A 103 15.23 10.19 -6.94
C PRO A 103 14.44 9.72 -8.17
N GLN A 104 15.04 9.85 -9.36
CA GLN A 104 14.40 9.45 -10.62
C GLN A 104 14.07 7.94 -10.64
N GLU A 105 14.92 7.13 -10.02
CA GLU A 105 14.75 5.70 -9.86
C GLU A 105 13.49 5.38 -9.03
N LEU A 106 13.23 6.15 -7.97
CA LEU A 106 12.03 6.00 -7.15
C LEU A 106 10.77 6.43 -7.90
N LEU A 107 10.86 7.49 -8.71
CA LEU A 107 9.75 7.92 -9.57
C LEU A 107 9.43 6.85 -10.62
N ALA A 108 10.44 6.17 -11.16
CA ALA A 108 10.23 5.04 -12.07
C ALA A 108 9.52 3.87 -11.39
N VAL A 109 9.90 3.53 -10.15
CA VAL A 109 9.18 2.53 -9.34
C VAL A 109 7.73 2.94 -9.13
N ARG A 110 7.49 4.19 -8.71
CA ARG A 110 6.14 4.74 -8.52
C ARG A 110 5.29 4.59 -9.76
N ASP A 111 5.81 4.95 -10.93
CA ASP A 111 5.09 4.89 -12.21
C ASP A 111 4.72 3.45 -12.60
N ILE A 112 5.65 2.49 -12.39
CA ILE A 112 5.40 1.06 -12.65
C ILE A 112 4.33 0.52 -11.70
N VAL A 113 4.41 0.84 -10.42
CA VAL A 113 3.43 0.40 -9.40
C VAL A 113 2.06 1.00 -9.70
N GLN A 114 1.99 2.27 -10.08
CA GLN A 114 0.74 2.92 -10.49
C GLN A 114 0.13 2.22 -11.71
N ALA A 115 0.89 2.01 -12.77
CA ALA A 115 0.41 1.34 -13.97
C ALA A 115 -0.11 -0.07 -13.69
N GLY A 116 0.60 -0.83 -12.83
CA GLY A 116 0.16 -2.16 -12.38
C GLY A 116 -1.13 -2.11 -11.58
N ALA A 117 -1.26 -1.14 -10.67
CA ALA A 117 -2.48 -0.94 -9.87
C ALA A 117 -3.69 -0.61 -10.75
N GLU A 118 -3.53 0.31 -11.71
CA GLU A 118 -4.56 0.70 -12.68
C GLU A 118 -4.99 -0.49 -13.54
N ALA A 119 -4.04 -1.25 -14.09
CA ALA A 119 -4.31 -2.47 -14.86
C ALA A 119 -5.04 -3.53 -14.05
N ALA A 120 -4.78 -3.61 -12.75
CA ALA A 120 -5.48 -4.49 -11.83
C ALA A 120 -6.85 -3.96 -11.36
N GLY A 121 -7.24 -2.72 -11.69
CA GLY A 121 -8.44 -2.07 -11.17
C GLY A 121 -8.36 -1.80 -9.67
N ALA A 122 -7.15 -1.60 -9.13
CA ALA A 122 -6.91 -1.21 -7.75
C ALA A 122 -7.00 0.31 -7.59
N THR A 123 -7.32 0.76 -6.38
CA THR A 123 -7.15 2.17 -6.01
C THR A 123 -5.66 2.44 -5.81
N PHE A 124 -5.09 3.40 -6.52
CA PHE A 124 -3.72 3.84 -6.32
C PHE A 124 -3.67 5.16 -5.55
N VAL A 125 -2.70 5.28 -4.65
CA VAL A 125 -2.38 6.50 -3.89
C VAL A 125 -0.90 6.79 -4.06
N ASP A 126 -0.56 8.03 -4.38
CA ASP A 126 0.82 8.49 -4.60
C ASP A 126 1.31 9.35 -3.42
N PRO A 127 2.04 8.78 -2.45
CA PRO A 127 2.58 9.54 -1.32
C PRO A 127 3.56 10.64 -1.73
N ILE A 128 4.27 10.46 -2.86
CA ILE A 128 5.23 11.45 -3.36
C ILE A 128 4.47 12.65 -3.92
N ALA A 129 3.51 12.42 -4.82
CA ALA A 129 2.71 13.49 -5.41
C ALA A 129 1.85 14.22 -4.36
N GLU A 130 1.36 13.51 -3.34
CA GLU A 130 0.61 14.09 -2.23
C GLU A 130 1.51 14.75 -1.16
N GLY A 131 2.83 14.66 -1.30
CA GLY A 131 3.79 15.27 -0.38
C GLY A 131 3.69 14.76 1.06
N TRP A 132 3.45 13.46 1.26
CA TRP A 132 3.19 12.93 2.61
C TRP A 132 4.28 13.24 3.61
N PHE A 133 5.55 13.24 3.19
CA PHE A 133 6.69 13.53 4.07
C PHE A 133 7.46 14.79 3.68
N THR A 134 6.97 15.55 2.70
CA THR A 134 7.63 16.81 2.29
C THR A 134 7.66 17.78 3.45
N ASP A 135 8.84 18.31 3.75
CA ASP A 135 9.10 19.23 4.87
C ASP A 135 8.72 18.66 6.26
N GLN A 136 8.68 17.33 6.40
CA GLN A 136 8.28 16.61 7.61
C GLN A 136 9.46 15.77 8.17
N ALA A 137 10.63 16.38 8.32
CA ALA A 137 11.86 15.68 8.73
C ALA A 137 11.70 14.89 10.05
N ASP A 138 10.87 15.36 10.98
CA ASP A 138 10.63 14.70 12.26
C ASP A 138 9.87 13.37 12.14
N LEU A 139 9.23 13.11 11.00
CA LEU A 139 8.45 11.90 10.74
C LEU A 139 9.31 10.74 10.24
N ILE A 140 10.52 11.02 9.75
CA ILE A 140 11.46 10.04 9.22
C ILE A 140 12.69 9.98 10.11
N GLY A 141 13.19 8.77 10.34
CA GLY A 141 14.39 8.52 11.11
C GLY A 141 15.67 9.04 10.43
N VAL A 142 16.76 8.97 11.16
CA VAL A 142 18.08 9.45 10.68
C VAL A 142 18.61 8.66 9.47
N ASP A 143 18.03 7.49 9.18
CA ASP A 143 18.34 6.68 8.01
C ASP A 143 17.65 7.20 6.71
N GLY A 144 16.79 8.22 6.83
CA GLY A 144 16.07 8.83 5.70
C GLY A 144 14.90 8.00 5.14
N THR A 145 14.63 6.83 5.71
CA THR A 145 13.64 5.88 5.15
C THR A 145 12.65 5.34 6.17
N THR A 146 13.08 5.09 7.40
CA THR A 146 12.23 4.47 8.44
C THR A 146 11.37 5.53 9.14
N PRO A 147 10.03 5.37 9.19
CA PRO A 147 9.19 6.30 9.95
C PRO A 147 9.50 6.27 11.44
N THR A 148 9.57 7.44 12.06
CA THR A 148 9.63 7.59 13.53
C THR A 148 8.30 7.18 14.17
N ALA A 149 8.21 7.17 15.51
CA ALA A 149 6.94 6.97 16.20
C ALA A 149 5.88 8.01 15.77
N ALA A 150 6.28 9.27 15.55
CA ALA A 150 5.43 10.32 15.00
C ALA A 150 5.05 10.01 13.54
N GLY A 151 6.02 9.53 12.72
CA GLY A 151 5.79 9.09 11.35
C GLY A 151 4.79 7.93 11.26
N HIS A 152 4.87 6.96 12.14
CA HIS A 152 3.87 5.89 12.22
C HIS A 152 2.48 6.40 12.57
N THR A 153 2.36 7.38 13.47
CA THR A 153 1.08 8.03 13.81
C THR A 153 0.52 8.79 12.61
N TYR A 154 1.38 9.53 11.92
CA TYR A 154 1.04 10.26 10.70
C TYR A 154 0.55 9.33 9.60
N LEU A 155 1.28 8.25 9.30
CA LEU A 155 0.87 7.24 8.33
C LEU A 155 -0.47 6.61 8.69
N ALA A 156 -0.72 6.30 9.96
CA ALA A 156 -2.01 5.80 10.39
C ALA A 156 -3.14 6.78 10.06
N GLY A 157 -2.93 8.07 10.27
CA GLY A 157 -3.88 9.13 9.95
C GLY A 157 -4.15 9.28 8.45
N LYS A 158 -3.13 9.04 7.61
CA LYS A 158 -3.28 9.06 6.15
C LYS A 158 -4.00 7.81 5.62
N ILE A 159 -3.69 6.63 6.16
CA ILE A 159 -4.15 5.35 5.63
C ILE A 159 -5.54 4.96 6.17
N ALA A 160 -5.89 5.30 7.43
CA ALA A 160 -7.18 4.96 7.99
C ALA A 160 -8.37 5.43 7.14
N PRO A 161 -8.46 6.70 6.68
CA PRO A 161 -9.57 7.15 5.85
C PRO A 161 -9.62 6.43 4.49
N LEU A 162 -8.47 6.08 3.92
CA LEU A 162 -8.40 5.32 2.66
C LEU A 162 -9.02 3.93 2.83
N ILE A 163 -8.69 3.23 3.92
CA ILE A 163 -9.26 1.91 4.22
C ILE A 163 -10.75 2.03 4.54
N ALA A 164 -11.17 3.05 5.31
CA ALA A 164 -12.58 3.31 5.60
C ALA A 164 -13.39 3.46 4.30
N LEU A 165 -12.85 4.19 3.31
CA LEU A 165 -13.47 4.34 2.00
C LEU A 165 -13.57 2.99 1.26
N GLN A 166 -12.52 2.16 1.31
CA GLN A 166 -12.55 0.84 0.68
C GLN A 166 -13.55 -0.12 1.35
N LEU A 167 -13.89 0.08 2.61
CA LEU A 167 -14.84 -0.75 3.34
C LEU A 167 -16.30 -0.34 3.12
N GLN A 168 -16.57 0.85 2.55
CA GLN A 168 -17.94 1.27 2.24
C GLN A 168 -18.57 0.36 1.17
N PRO A 169 -19.85 0.05 1.27
CA PRO A 169 -20.53 -0.65 0.18
C PRO A 169 -20.44 0.18 -1.12
N PRO A 170 -20.40 -0.48 -2.30
CA PRO A 170 -20.44 0.25 -3.56
C PRO A 170 -21.67 1.15 -3.58
N VAL A 171 -21.51 2.40 -3.99
CA VAL A 171 -22.65 3.32 -4.19
C VAL A 171 -23.55 2.65 -5.22
N GLN A 172 -24.74 2.17 -4.79
CA GLN A 172 -25.74 1.72 -5.73
C GLN A 172 -26.16 2.97 -6.52
N GLU A 173 -25.83 2.97 -7.80
CA GLU A 173 -26.39 3.93 -8.74
C GLU A 173 -27.91 3.71 -8.68
N LEU A 174 -28.64 4.67 -8.09
CA LEU A 174 -30.09 4.65 -8.03
C LEU A 174 -30.55 4.63 -9.50
N ALA A 175 -30.99 3.46 -9.95
CA ALA A 175 -31.62 3.32 -11.26
C ALA A 175 -32.81 4.29 -11.28
N VAL A 176 -32.65 5.38 -12.02
CA VAL A 176 -33.76 6.29 -12.32
C VAL A 176 -34.76 5.47 -13.12
N ALA A 177 -35.86 5.09 -12.48
CA ALA A 177 -36.94 4.42 -13.15
C ALA A 177 -37.42 5.32 -14.32
N PRO A 178 -37.51 4.81 -15.55
CA PRO A 178 -38.06 5.57 -16.67
C PRO A 178 -39.51 5.92 -16.37
N ARG A 179 -39.86 7.21 -16.54
CA ARG A 179 -41.24 7.70 -16.47
C ARG A 179 -42.04 7.24 -17.69
#